data_b1cefd53b72babdf33149685be1f3a9c
#
_entry.id   b1cefd53b72babdf33149685be1f3a9c
#
_cell.length_a   1.000
_cell.length_b   1.000
_cell.length_c   1.000
_cell.angle_alpha   90.00
_cell.angle_beta   90.00
_cell.angle_gamma   90.00
#
_symmetry.space_group_name_H-M   'P 1'
#
loop_
_entity.id
_entity.type
_entity.pdbx_description
1 polymer ?
#
loop_
_entity_poly.entity_id
_entity_poly.type
_entity_poly.pdbx_seq_one_letter_code
_entity_poly.pdbx_strand_id
1 'polypeptide(L)'
;RMNFWKTLPQPILGLAPMDGVTDAAFRRMVATEGRPDITFTEFTNVNEICRGPDHLLSSLIYSDMERPIVAQLYGKDPEQFYRAAQVVCELGFDGLDINMGCPSKSVAASGSGAALIKTPDLAHAILRAARQGLEDWAGGQSIHTLGFKPSRIEFIHELNHRRSGAPVVPRRLLPLSIKTRLGFDCVVVERWVEHLLEACPAAITVHGRTLQQMYRGAADWSAIAEAAKLAHG
;
A
#
# COMPACT_ATOMS: atom_id res chain seq x y z
N ARG A 1 4.27 -19.45 -5.86
CA ARG A 1 3.71 -18.13 -5.50
C ARG A 1 4.76 -17.08 -5.82
N MET A 2 4.64 -16.40 -6.97
CA MET A 2 5.66 -15.43 -7.34
C MET A 2 5.42 -14.12 -6.61
N ASN A 3 6.30 -13.78 -5.66
CA ASN A 3 6.45 -12.42 -5.16
C ASN A 3 7.18 -11.63 -6.27
N PHE A 4 6.46 -10.79 -7.00
CA PHE A 4 7.00 -10.04 -8.13
C PHE A 4 8.19 -9.15 -7.74
N TRP A 5 8.30 -8.69 -6.49
CA TRP A 5 9.45 -7.94 -5.99
C TRP A 5 10.79 -8.64 -6.22
N LYS A 6 10.77 -9.98 -6.24
CA LYS A 6 11.99 -10.79 -6.49
C LYS A 6 12.32 -10.98 -7.98
N THR A 7 11.41 -10.62 -8.86
CA THR A 7 11.54 -10.83 -10.31
C THR A 7 11.68 -9.53 -11.09
N LEU A 8 11.46 -8.37 -10.45
CA LEU A 8 11.68 -7.07 -11.06
C LEU A 8 13.17 -6.84 -11.35
N PRO A 9 13.51 -6.12 -12.45
CA PRO A 9 14.89 -5.76 -12.76
C PRO A 9 15.49 -4.87 -11.67
N GLN A 10 16.81 -4.89 -11.56
CA GLN A 10 17.54 -4.05 -10.61
C GLN A 10 18.39 -3.02 -11.37
N PRO A 11 18.37 -1.75 -10.97
CA PRO A 11 17.51 -1.15 -9.93
C PRO A 11 16.05 -1.07 -10.37
N ILE A 12 15.11 -1.23 -9.42
CA ILE A 12 13.67 -1.09 -9.67
C ILE A 12 13.33 0.38 -9.88
N LEU A 13 12.73 0.72 -11.01
CA LEU A 13 12.20 2.04 -11.30
C LEU A 13 10.69 2.07 -11.03
N GLY A 14 10.27 2.70 -9.95
CA GLY A 14 8.88 2.75 -9.52
C GLY A 14 8.27 4.16 -9.61
N LEU A 15 7.02 4.25 -10.05
CA LEU A 15 6.23 5.47 -9.87
C LEU A 15 5.69 5.51 -8.44
N ALA A 16 6.28 6.38 -7.63
CA ALA A 16 5.90 6.52 -6.22
C ALA A 16 4.45 7.04 -6.05
N PRO A 17 3.74 6.61 -4.98
CA PRO A 17 2.42 7.14 -4.65
C PRO A 17 2.50 8.61 -4.23
N MET A 18 1.73 9.47 -4.89
CA MET A 18 1.66 10.92 -4.65
C MET A 18 0.21 11.39 -4.69
N ASP A 19 -0.33 11.73 -3.52
CA ASP A 19 -1.70 12.22 -3.35
C ASP A 19 -1.96 13.50 -4.18
N GLY A 20 -3.05 13.52 -4.92
CA GLY A 20 -3.40 14.60 -5.85
C GLY A 20 -2.54 14.66 -7.12
N VAL A 21 -1.68 13.68 -7.37
CA VAL A 21 -0.79 13.63 -8.55
C VAL A 21 -0.90 12.31 -9.29
N THR A 22 -0.72 11.19 -8.61
CA THR A 22 -0.70 9.86 -9.25
C THR A 22 -2.10 9.23 -9.35
N ASP A 23 -3.06 10.01 -9.85
CA ASP A 23 -4.39 9.52 -10.20
C ASP A 23 -4.34 8.53 -11.38
N ALA A 24 -5.47 7.92 -11.71
CA ALA A 24 -5.53 6.91 -12.76
C ALA A 24 -5.10 7.45 -14.14
N ALA A 25 -5.40 8.72 -14.44
CA ALA A 25 -5.04 9.33 -15.72
C ALA A 25 -3.54 9.57 -15.83
N PHE A 26 -2.93 10.11 -14.75
CA PHE A 26 -1.49 10.34 -14.67
C PHE A 26 -0.71 9.01 -14.74
N ARG A 27 -1.12 8.01 -13.95
CA ARG A 27 -0.46 6.70 -13.95
C ARG A 27 -0.51 6.02 -15.31
N ARG A 28 -1.66 6.10 -15.99
CA ARG A 28 -1.81 5.55 -17.34
C ARG A 28 -0.88 6.24 -18.35
N MET A 29 -0.72 7.56 -18.27
CA MET A 29 0.21 8.30 -19.12
C MET A 29 1.65 7.84 -18.85
N VAL A 30 2.06 7.77 -17.57
CA VAL A 30 3.41 7.31 -17.20
C VAL A 30 3.64 5.87 -17.62
N ALA A 31 2.66 4.97 -17.49
CA ALA A 31 2.77 3.58 -17.93
C ALA A 31 2.94 3.47 -19.44
N THR A 32 2.29 4.34 -20.20
CA THR A 32 2.39 4.34 -21.68
C THR A 32 3.75 4.83 -22.15
N GLU A 33 4.22 5.95 -21.61
CA GLU A 33 5.41 6.67 -22.09
C GLU A 33 6.70 6.26 -21.35
N GLY A 34 6.62 6.08 -20.02
CA GLY A 34 7.78 5.85 -19.17
C GLY A 34 8.02 4.39 -18.79
N ARG A 35 7.00 3.54 -18.87
CA ARG A 35 7.04 2.10 -18.56
C ARG A 35 7.82 1.77 -17.27
N PRO A 36 7.39 2.30 -16.10
CA PRO A 36 8.06 1.97 -14.84
C PRO A 36 7.92 0.46 -14.54
N ASP A 37 8.88 -0.10 -13.80
CA ASP A 37 8.84 -1.51 -13.40
C ASP A 37 7.71 -1.82 -12.43
N ILE A 38 7.22 -0.79 -11.71
CA ILE A 38 6.11 -0.89 -10.76
C ILE A 38 5.38 0.46 -10.61
N THR A 39 4.07 0.41 -10.47
CA THR A 39 3.24 1.58 -10.18
C THR A 39 2.49 1.44 -8.87
N PHE A 40 2.22 2.57 -8.22
CA PHE A 40 1.40 2.63 -7.00
C PHE A 40 0.22 3.56 -7.22
N THR A 41 -0.94 3.21 -6.64
CA THR A 41 -2.06 4.14 -6.55
C THR A 41 -1.74 5.29 -5.60
N GLU A 42 -2.52 6.37 -5.64
CA GLU A 42 -2.63 7.27 -4.49
C GLU A 42 -3.01 6.47 -3.23
N PHE A 43 -2.68 7.00 -2.05
CA PHE A 43 -3.05 6.30 -0.82
C PHE A 43 -4.54 6.50 -0.49
N THR A 44 -5.24 5.41 -0.23
CA THR A 44 -6.67 5.40 0.08
C THR A 44 -6.90 5.05 1.55
N ASN A 45 -7.83 5.76 2.20
CA ASN A 45 -8.17 5.49 3.59
C ASN A 45 -8.94 4.17 3.73
N VAL A 46 -8.51 3.29 4.63
CA VAL A 46 -9.19 2.00 4.86
C VAL A 46 -10.64 2.17 5.32
N ASN A 47 -10.97 3.24 6.06
CA ASN A 47 -12.35 3.52 6.43
C ASN A 47 -13.21 3.91 5.23
N GLU A 48 -12.66 4.63 4.26
CA GLU A 48 -13.35 4.96 3.01
C GLU A 48 -13.65 3.71 2.20
N ILE A 49 -12.70 2.79 2.11
CA ILE A 49 -12.91 1.50 1.45
C ILE A 49 -14.01 0.71 2.14
N CYS A 50 -14.02 0.66 3.48
CA CYS A 50 -14.91 -0.20 4.23
C CYS A 50 -16.29 0.39 4.49
N ARG A 51 -16.40 1.71 4.64
CA ARG A 51 -17.62 2.40 5.12
C ARG A 51 -18.02 3.62 4.29
N GLY A 52 -17.12 4.14 3.47
CA GLY A 52 -17.37 5.33 2.65
C GLY A 52 -18.35 5.08 1.52
N PRO A 53 -18.80 6.12 0.83
CA PRO A 53 -19.59 6.00 -0.39
C PRO A 53 -18.75 5.38 -1.53
N ASP A 54 -19.44 4.75 -2.51
CA ASP A 54 -18.77 3.97 -3.55
C ASP A 54 -17.82 4.77 -4.45
N HIS A 55 -18.11 6.06 -4.67
CA HIS A 55 -17.24 6.92 -5.48
C HIS A 55 -15.83 7.10 -4.90
N LEU A 56 -15.61 6.88 -3.59
CA LEU A 56 -14.27 6.93 -2.99
C LEU A 56 -13.36 5.76 -3.42
N LEU A 57 -13.93 4.69 -3.98
CA LEU A 57 -13.15 3.64 -4.63
C LEU A 57 -12.54 4.08 -5.98
N SER A 58 -12.87 5.28 -6.48
CA SER A 58 -12.28 5.81 -7.72
C SER A 58 -10.76 5.95 -7.66
N SER A 59 -10.17 6.16 -6.47
CA SER A 59 -8.71 6.15 -6.25
C SER A 59 -8.07 4.79 -6.53
N LEU A 60 -8.87 3.71 -6.52
CA LEU A 60 -8.43 2.35 -6.80
C LEU A 60 -8.73 1.91 -8.26
N ILE A 61 -9.16 2.82 -9.13
CA ILE A 61 -9.32 2.54 -10.57
C ILE A 61 -7.94 2.47 -11.22
N TYR A 62 -7.71 1.45 -12.03
CA TYR A 62 -6.47 1.28 -12.79
C TYR A 62 -6.71 0.53 -14.10
N SER A 63 -5.72 0.55 -14.99
CA SER A 63 -5.69 -0.21 -16.25
C SER A 63 -4.61 -1.29 -16.21
N ASP A 64 -4.77 -2.35 -16.99
CA ASP A 64 -3.77 -3.44 -17.03
C ASP A 64 -2.41 -3.00 -17.61
N MET A 65 -2.33 -1.83 -18.26
CA MET A 65 -1.07 -1.23 -18.71
C MET A 65 -0.18 -0.76 -17.55
N GLU A 66 -0.76 -0.54 -16.37
CA GLU A 66 -0.06 -0.06 -15.17
C GLU A 66 0.57 -1.20 -14.35
N ARG A 67 0.38 -2.47 -14.78
CA ARG A 67 0.88 -3.65 -14.05
C ARG A 67 2.40 -3.81 -14.16
N PRO A 68 3.08 -4.24 -13.08
CA PRO A 68 2.51 -4.53 -11.73
C PRO A 68 2.05 -3.25 -11.04
N ILE A 69 0.80 -3.27 -10.54
CA ILE A 69 0.22 -2.16 -9.82
C ILE A 69 -0.11 -2.54 -8.37
N VAL A 70 0.30 -1.68 -7.44
CA VAL A 70 0.13 -1.86 -6.00
C VAL A 70 -0.85 -0.83 -5.46
N ALA A 71 -1.88 -1.29 -4.76
CA ALA A 71 -2.77 -0.40 -4.02
C ALA A 71 -2.08 0.08 -2.75
N GLN A 72 -1.98 1.40 -2.54
CA GLN A 72 -1.46 1.93 -1.28
C GLN A 72 -2.60 2.36 -0.36
N LEU A 73 -2.60 1.83 0.88
CA LEU A 73 -3.61 2.11 1.89
C LEU A 73 -3.01 2.84 3.10
N TYR A 74 -3.83 3.65 3.76
CA TYR A 74 -3.49 4.26 5.03
C TYR A 74 -4.66 4.21 6.02
N GLY A 75 -4.34 4.29 7.32
CA GLY A 75 -5.30 4.22 8.40
C GLY A 75 -4.61 3.87 9.71
N LYS A 76 -5.42 3.59 10.74
CA LYS A 76 -4.93 3.16 12.05
C LYS A 76 -5.72 1.99 12.66
N ASP A 77 -6.77 1.52 11.99
CA ASP A 77 -7.66 0.48 12.49
C ASP A 77 -7.29 -0.88 11.86
N PRO A 78 -6.73 -1.84 12.61
CA PRO A 78 -6.35 -3.15 12.08
C PRO A 78 -7.53 -3.92 11.46
N GLU A 79 -8.74 -3.83 12.03
CA GLU A 79 -9.92 -4.51 11.47
C GLU A 79 -10.27 -3.97 10.08
N GLN A 80 -10.18 -2.65 9.90
CA GLN A 80 -10.42 -2.06 8.59
C GLN A 80 -9.32 -2.44 7.58
N PHE A 81 -8.06 -2.59 8.02
CA PHE A 81 -6.99 -3.11 7.14
C PHE A 81 -7.24 -4.54 6.72
N TYR A 82 -7.71 -5.42 7.63
CA TYR A 82 -8.09 -6.79 7.30
C TYR A 82 -9.16 -6.84 6.19
N ARG A 83 -10.20 -6.03 6.32
CA ARG A 83 -11.30 -5.95 5.36
C ARG A 83 -10.87 -5.30 4.04
N ALA A 84 -10.15 -4.18 4.10
CA ALA A 84 -9.68 -3.45 2.93
C ALA A 84 -8.66 -4.26 2.11
N ALA A 85 -7.81 -5.06 2.75
CA ALA A 85 -6.89 -5.98 2.06
C ALA A 85 -7.64 -6.97 1.16
N GLN A 86 -8.77 -7.50 1.61
CA GLN A 86 -9.59 -8.40 0.80
C GLN A 86 -10.26 -7.67 -0.37
N VAL A 87 -10.67 -6.40 -0.20
CA VAL A 87 -11.17 -5.58 -1.31
C VAL A 87 -10.08 -5.33 -2.35
N VAL A 88 -8.84 -5.05 -1.93
CA VAL A 88 -7.69 -4.90 -2.85
C VAL A 88 -7.45 -6.19 -3.65
N CYS A 89 -7.54 -7.35 -3.00
CA CYS A 89 -7.47 -8.63 -3.68
C CYS A 89 -8.61 -8.82 -4.69
N GLU A 90 -9.84 -8.53 -4.29
CA GLU A 90 -11.03 -8.65 -5.14
C GLU A 90 -10.98 -7.71 -6.34
N LEU A 91 -10.39 -6.52 -6.20
CA LEU A 91 -10.12 -5.60 -7.30
C LEU A 91 -8.99 -6.07 -8.23
N GLY A 92 -8.24 -7.11 -7.86
CA GLY A 92 -7.24 -7.75 -8.72
C GLY A 92 -5.92 -7.00 -8.83
N PHE A 93 -5.52 -6.24 -7.82
CA PHE A 93 -4.19 -5.64 -7.74
C PHE A 93 -3.07 -6.68 -7.71
N ASP A 94 -1.85 -6.25 -7.96
CA ASP A 94 -0.66 -7.13 -7.92
C ASP A 94 0.00 -7.16 -6.54
N GLY A 95 -0.25 -6.14 -5.71
CA GLY A 95 0.24 -6.05 -4.34
C GLY A 95 -0.54 -5.06 -3.49
N LEU A 96 -0.30 -5.11 -2.19
CA LEU A 96 -0.80 -4.16 -1.20
C LEU A 96 0.38 -3.47 -0.54
N ASP A 97 0.34 -2.13 -0.44
CA ASP A 97 1.32 -1.33 0.28
C ASP A 97 0.65 -0.54 1.41
N ILE A 98 1.33 -0.45 2.56
CA ILE A 98 0.85 0.33 3.69
C ILE A 98 1.66 1.62 3.82
N ASN A 99 0.97 2.75 3.76
CA ASN A 99 1.57 4.06 3.95
C ASN A 99 1.85 4.33 5.44
N MET A 100 3.13 4.31 5.79
CA MET A 100 3.67 4.69 7.10
C MET A 100 4.61 5.90 6.99
N GLY A 101 4.41 6.74 5.95
CA GLY A 101 5.32 7.85 5.67
C GLY A 101 4.67 9.17 5.31
N CYS A 102 3.33 9.24 5.15
CA CYS A 102 2.65 10.50 4.79
C CYS A 102 2.86 11.56 5.87
N PRO A 103 3.40 12.76 5.51
CA PRO A 103 3.64 13.84 6.47
C PRO A 103 2.45 14.80 6.59
N SER A 104 1.34 14.56 5.89
CA SER A 104 0.16 15.43 5.96
C SER A 104 -0.31 15.61 7.39
N LYS A 105 -0.56 16.86 7.79
CA LYS A 105 -0.99 17.19 9.15
C LYS A 105 -2.27 16.46 9.53
N SER A 106 -3.23 16.34 8.61
CA SER A 106 -4.49 15.62 8.85
C SER A 106 -4.28 14.11 9.05
N VAL A 107 -3.44 13.50 8.22
CA VAL A 107 -3.10 12.06 8.31
C VAL A 107 -2.33 11.78 9.61
N ALA A 108 -1.29 12.56 9.91
CA ALA A 108 -0.49 12.39 11.12
C ALA A 108 -1.29 12.67 12.41
N ALA A 109 -2.14 13.70 12.42
CA ALA A 109 -3.02 14.00 13.55
C ALA A 109 -4.06 12.89 13.81
N SER A 110 -4.45 12.15 12.78
CA SER A 110 -5.33 10.98 12.92
C SER A 110 -4.63 9.76 13.54
N GLY A 111 -3.30 9.79 13.72
CA GLY A 111 -2.50 8.65 14.17
C GLY A 111 -2.10 7.67 13.05
N SER A 112 -2.25 8.11 11.78
CA SER A 112 -1.96 7.31 10.59
C SER A 112 -0.68 7.78 9.87
N GLY A 113 -0.27 7.09 8.81
CA GLY A 113 0.90 7.48 8.03
C GLY A 113 2.18 7.47 8.87
N ALA A 114 2.98 8.54 8.83
CA ALA A 114 4.23 8.61 9.58
C ALA A 114 4.06 8.64 11.10
N ALA A 115 2.84 8.90 11.63
CA ALA A 115 2.57 8.82 13.07
C ALA A 115 2.71 7.39 13.62
N LEU A 116 2.56 6.37 12.78
CA LEU A 116 2.73 4.96 13.16
C LEU A 116 4.15 4.64 13.63
N ILE A 117 5.16 5.45 13.24
CA ILE A 117 6.54 5.33 13.76
C ILE A 117 6.59 5.50 15.28
N LYS A 118 5.68 6.28 15.86
CA LYS A 118 5.57 6.48 17.31
C LYS A 118 4.75 5.39 18.02
N THR A 119 4.07 4.54 17.28
CA THR A 119 3.21 3.46 17.79
C THR A 119 3.54 2.14 17.08
N PRO A 120 4.76 1.58 17.27
CA PRO A 120 5.22 0.41 16.54
C PRO A 120 4.33 -0.82 16.75
N ASP A 121 3.79 -1.03 17.94
CA ASP A 121 2.87 -2.13 18.22
C ASP A 121 1.59 -2.04 17.37
N LEU A 122 1.06 -0.83 17.17
CA LEU A 122 -0.09 -0.60 16.30
C LEU A 122 0.28 -0.85 14.83
N ALA A 123 1.45 -0.40 14.39
CA ALA A 123 1.95 -0.68 13.05
C ALA A 123 2.03 -2.19 12.80
N HIS A 124 2.54 -2.94 13.76
CA HIS A 124 2.63 -4.40 13.69
C HIS A 124 1.26 -5.08 13.68
N ALA A 125 0.31 -4.59 14.49
CA ALA A 125 -1.07 -5.09 14.47
C ALA A 125 -1.75 -4.86 13.11
N ILE A 126 -1.52 -3.68 12.49
CA ILE A 126 -2.00 -3.35 11.15
C ILE A 126 -1.41 -4.31 10.10
N LEU A 127 -0.09 -4.53 10.13
CA LEU A 127 0.58 -5.44 9.19
C LEU A 127 0.06 -6.86 9.30
N ARG A 128 -0.11 -7.37 10.52
CA ARG A 128 -0.69 -8.70 10.75
C ARG A 128 -2.12 -8.81 10.24
N ALA A 129 -2.96 -7.83 10.53
CA ALA A 129 -4.35 -7.82 10.09
C ALA A 129 -4.48 -7.74 8.56
N ALA A 130 -3.69 -6.88 7.91
CA ALA A 130 -3.65 -6.79 6.46
C ALA A 130 -3.20 -8.12 5.84
N ARG A 131 -2.12 -8.73 6.35
CA ARG A 131 -1.63 -10.03 5.90
C ARG A 131 -2.69 -11.12 6.03
N GLN A 132 -3.34 -11.21 7.20
CA GLN A 132 -4.41 -12.17 7.42
C GLN A 132 -5.55 -11.99 6.39
N GLY A 133 -5.93 -10.75 6.09
CA GLY A 133 -6.93 -10.48 5.05
C GLY A 133 -6.51 -10.97 3.66
N LEU A 134 -5.22 -10.78 3.29
CA LEU A 134 -4.69 -11.30 2.02
C LEU A 134 -4.70 -12.83 1.99
N GLU A 135 -4.32 -13.49 3.07
CA GLU A 135 -4.26 -14.95 3.21
C GLU A 135 -5.65 -15.57 3.19
N ASP A 136 -6.60 -15.01 3.94
CA ASP A 136 -7.98 -15.52 4.01
C ASP A 136 -8.66 -15.41 2.64
N TRP A 137 -8.51 -14.27 1.95
CA TRP A 137 -9.03 -14.12 0.60
C TRP A 137 -8.39 -15.13 -0.37
N ALA A 138 -7.08 -15.27 -0.33
CA ALA A 138 -6.38 -16.26 -1.17
C ALA A 138 -6.81 -17.70 -0.84
N GLY A 139 -7.15 -17.98 0.42
CA GLY A 139 -7.66 -19.25 0.91
C GLY A 139 -9.12 -19.54 0.55
N GLY A 140 -9.84 -18.58 -0.03
CA GLY A 140 -11.21 -18.78 -0.49
C GLY A 140 -12.27 -17.96 0.23
N GLN A 141 -11.93 -17.15 1.24
CA GLN A 141 -12.91 -16.29 1.91
C GLN A 141 -13.53 -15.31 0.93
N SER A 142 -14.85 -15.15 1.01
CA SER A 142 -15.61 -14.23 0.16
C SER A 142 -15.78 -12.88 0.84
N ILE A 143 -15.65 -11.78 0.07
CA ILE A 143 -15.95 -10.45 0.57
C ILE A 143 -17.41 -10.26 1.00
N HIS A 144 -18.33 -11.15 0.56
CA HIS A 144 -19.72 -11.15 1.01
C HIS A 144 -19.86 -11.43 2.52
N THR A 145 -18.90 -12.13 3.13
CA THR A 145 -18.92 -12.46 4.56
C THR A 145 -18.36 -11.35 5.46
N LEU A 146 -17.82 -10.28 4.87
CA LEU A 146 -17.16 -9.18 5.59
C LEU A 146 -18.11 -8.04 5.99
N GLY A 147 -19.42 -8.20 5.79
CA GLY A 147 -20.39 -7.17 6.17
C GLY A 147 -20.38 -5.92 5.30
N PHE A 148 -19.89 -6.01 4.07
CA PHE A 148 -20.06 -4.95 3.08
C PHE A 148 -21.52 -4.90 2.59
N LYS A 149 -21.98 -3.70 2.22
CA LYS A 149 -23.27 -3.53 1.55
C LYS A 149 -23.24 -4.26 0.20
N PRO A 150 -24.34 -4.90 -0.23
CA PRO A 150 -24.41 -5.54 -1.55
C PRO A 150 -24.01 -4.60 -2.70
N SER A 151 -24.47 -3.34 -2.67
CA SER A 151 -24.11 -2.33 -3.68
C SER A 151 -22.60 -2.10 -3.79
N ARG A 152 -21.87 -2.16 -2.66
CA ARG A 152 -20.40 -2.03 -2.65
C ARG A 152 -19.73 -3.20 -3.38
N ILE A 153 -20.23 -4.40 -3.17
CA ILE A 153 -19.70 -5.61 -3.81
C ILE A 153 -19.99 -5.58 -5.31
N GLU A 154 -21.21 -5.19 -5.67
CA GLU A 154 -21.60 -5.01 -7.08
C GLU A 154 -20.72 -3.96 -7.77
N PHE A 155 -20.44 -2.84 -7.10
CA PHE A 155 -19.56 -1.80 -7.64
C PHE A 155 -18.12 -2.31 -7.86
N ILE A 156 -17.57 -3.10 -6.93
CA ILE A 156 -16.25 -3.74 -7.08
C ILE A 156 -16.24 -4.65 -8.31
N HIS A 157 -17.26 -5.49 -8.47
CA HIS A 157 -17.38 -6.39 -9.61
C HIS A 157 -17.56 -5.64 -10.92
N GLU A 158 -18.27 -4.52 -10.91
CA GLU A 158 -18.42 -3.64 -12.09
C GLU A 158 -17.09 -3.01 -12.50
N LEU A 159 -16.28 -2.54 -11.52
CA LEU A 159 -14.93 -2.03 -11.81
C LEU A 159 -14.05 -3.09 -12.48
N ASN A 160 -14.09 -4.33 -12.01
CA ASN A 160 -13.39 -5.44 -12.63
C ASN A 160 -13.88 -5.71 -14.04
N HIS A 161 -15.20 -5.76 -14.23
CA HIS A 161 -15.79 -6.02 -15.54
C HIS A 161 -15.40 -4.94 -16.57
N ARG A 162 -15.45 -3.67 -16.17
CA ARG A 162 -15.03 -2.54 -17.03
C ARG A 162 -13.55 -2.62 -17.42
N ARG A 163 -12.68 -3.10 -16.52
CA ARG A 163 -11.24 -3.22 -16.78
C ARG A 163 -10.89 -4.42 -17.64
N SER A 164 -11.39 -5.61 -17.32
CA SER A 164 -10.92 -6.89 -17.86
C SER A 164 -12.01 -7.71 -18.58
N GLY A 165 -13.23 -7.21 -18.63
CA GLY A 165 -14.36 -7.98 -19.18
C GLY A 165 -14.88 -9.09 -18.25
N ALA A 166 -14.27 -9.27 -17.07
CA ALA A 166 -14.67 -10.29 -16.08
C ALA A 166 -14.93 -9.67 -14.71
N PRO A 167 -16.04 -10.01 -14.02
CA PRO A 167 -16.34 -9.45 -12.70
C PRO A 167 -15.47 -10.02 -11.59
N VAL A 168 -14.90 -11.20 -11.76
CA VAL A 168 -14.13 -11.94 -10.75
C VAL A 168 -12.69 -12.13 -11.23
N VAL A 169 -11.74 -12.00 -10.31
CA VAL A 169 -10.31 -12.17 -10.56
C VAL A 169 -9.79 -13.49 -9.99
N PRO A 170 -8.73 -14.07 -10.57
CA PRO A 170 -8.10 -15.28 -10.05
C PRO A 170 -7.54 -15.07 -8.65
N ARG A 171 -7.83 -16.01 -7.74
CA ARG A 171 -7.32 -15.96 -6.37
C ARG A 171 -5.82 -16.22 -6.33
N ARG A 172 -5.11 -15.33 -5.64
CA ARG A 172 -3.66 -15.43 -5.40
C ARG A 172 -3.30 -14.67 -4.14
N LEU A 173 -2.25 -15.11 -3.45
CA LEU A 173 -1.70 -14.35 -2.33
C LEU A 173 -0.91 -13.16 -2.86
N LEU A 174 -1.31 -11.95 -2.49
CA LEU A 174 -0.61 -10.73 -2.85
C LEU A 174 0.56 -10.46 -1.89
N PRO A 175 1.69 -9.93 -2.39
CA PRO A 175 2.75 -9.43 -1.53
C PRO A 175 2.30 -8.17 -0.79
N LEU A 176 2.70 -8.07 0.49
CA LEU A 176 2.48 -6.92 1.35
C LEU A 176 3.78 -6.13 1.46
N SER A 177 3.77 -4.84 1.10
CA SER A 177 4.90 -3.92 1.23
C SER A 177 4.56 -2.73 2.13
N ILE A 178 5.57 -1.95 2.47
CA ILE A 178 5.47 -0.79 3.35
C ILE A 178 6.23 0.38 2.73
N LYS A 179 5.65 1.58 2.78
CA LYS A 179 6.37 2.81 2.48
C LYS A 179 6.44 3.70 3.71
N THR A 180 7.66 4.00 4.16
CA THR A 180 7.91 4.72 5.42
C THR A 180 8.94 5.84 5.26
N ARG A 181 9.32 6.47 6.41
CA ARG A 181 10.35 7.50 6.56
C ARG A 181 11.42 7.07 7.55
N LEU A 182 12.50 7.85 7.65
CA LEU A 182 13.59 7.62 8.60
C LEU A 182 13.17 7.74 10.07
N GLY A 183 12.07 8.45 10.32
CA GLY A 183 11.58 8.72 11.65
C GLY A 183 10.49 9.80 11.65
N PHE A 184 9.96 10.13 12.82
CA PHE A 184 8.95 11.18 12.99
C PHE A 184 9.61 12.56 13.16
N ASP A 185 10.31 12.78 14.27
CA ASP A 185 11.03 14.00 14.64
C ASP A 185 12.56 13.83 14.55
N CYS A 186 13.07 12.65 14.81
CA CYS A 186 14.48 12.29 14.67
C CYS A 186 14.62 11.00 13.85
N VAL A 187 15.83 10.71 13.41
CA VAL A 187 16.16 9.47 12.68
C VAL A 187 16.17 8.33 13.69
N VAL A 188 15.32 7.32 13.43
CA VAL A 188 15.20 6.08 14.22
C VAL A 188 15.11 4.86 13.30
N VAL A 189 15.61 5.00 12.07
CA VAL A 189 15.37 4.07 10.97
C VAL A 189 15.81 2.65 11.26
N GLU A 190 16.93 2.45 11.94
CA GLU A 190 17.45 1.12 12.27
C GLU A 190 16.42 0.35 13.12
N ARG A 191 16.13 0.85 14.32
CA ARG A 191 15.14 0.22 15.21
C ARG A 191 13.76 0.10 14.56
N TRP A 192 13.37 1.11 13.78
CA TRP A 192 12.07 1.11 13.10
C TRP A 192 12.00 0.03 12.02
N VAL A 193 13.03 -0.12 11.20
CA VAL A 193 13.10 -1.14 10.14
C VAL A 193 13.21 -2.53 10.74
N GLU A 194 14.01 -2.74 11.79
CA GLU A 194 14.05 -4.02 12.53
C GLU A 194 12.65 -4.44 12.96
N HIS A 195 11.90 -3.52 13.58
CA HIS A 195 10.53 -3.79 14.00
C HIS A 195 9.59 -4.13 12.82
N LEU A 196 9.72 -3.42 11.69
CA LEU A 196 8.92 -3.72 10.50
C LEU A 196 9.27 -5.09 9.88
N LEU A 197 10.54 -5.49 9.92
CA LEU A 197 11.02 -6.77 9.40
C LEU A 197 10.45 -7.97 10.15
N GLU A 198 10.09 -7.85 11.43
CA GLU A 198 9.40 -8.89 12.20
C GLU A 198 8.07 -9.31 11.54
N ALA A 199 7.41 -8.39 10.82
CA ALA A 199 6.22 -8.70 10.05
C ALA A 199 6.52 -9.32 8.67
N CYS A 200 7.78 -9.56 8.31
CA CYS A 200 8.20 -10.14 7.04
C CYS A 200 7.57 -9.51 5.79
N PRO A 201 7.60 -8.17 5.62
CA PRO A 201 7.05 -7.54 4.41
C PRO A 201 7.83 -8.00 3.16
N ALA A 202 7.16 -7.96 2.01
CA ALA A 202 7.77 -8.30 0.74
C ALA A 202 8.79 -7.25 0.26
N ALA A 203 8.59 -5.98 0.65
CA ALA A 203 9.49 -4.86 0.41
C ALA A 203 9.23 -3.74 1.42
N ILE A 204 10.26 -2.93 1.69
CA ILE A 204 10.17 -1.70 2.46
C ILE A 204 10.76 -0.56 1.63
N THR A 205 9.95 0.46 1.35
CA THR A 205 10.41 1.69 0.70
C THR A 205 10.65 2.77 1.74
N VAL A 206 11.89 3.30 1.81
CA VAL A 206 12.27 4.32 2.79
C VAL A 206 12.45 5.68 2.10
N HIS A 207 11.69 6.69 2.54
CA HIS A 207 11.94 8.08 2.20
C HIS A 207 13.02 8.62 3.13
N GLY A 208 14.15 9.07 2.57
CA GLY A 208 15.35 9.50 3.30
C GLY A 208 15.22 10.81 4.09
N ARG A 209 14.07 11.07 4.70
CA ARG A 209 13.77 12.22 5.56
C ARG A 209 12.85 11.81 6.71
N THR A 210 12.90 12.55 7.82
CA THR A 210 11.91 12.44 8.90
C THR A 210 10.59 13.13 8.50
N LEU A 211 9.51 12.90 9.27
CA LEU A 211 8.25 13.63 9.05
C LEU A 211 8.46 15.14 9.24
N GLN A 212 9.15 15.57 10.30
CA GLN A 212 9.38 16.99 10.56
C GLN A 212 10.16 17.71 9.46
N GLN A 213 11.04 17.02 8.77
CA GLN A 213 11.74 17.58 7.61
C GLN A 213 10.78 17.84 6.44
N MET A 214 9.71 17.09 6.34
CA MET A 214 8.79 17.12 5.18
C MET A 214 9.55 16.96 3.85
N TYR A 215 9.77 18.08 3.13
CA TYR A 215 10.53 18.15 1.87
C TYR A 215 11.81 18.98 1.99
N ARG A 216 12.17 19.46 3.20
CA ARG A 216 13.34 20.31 3.43
C ARG A 216 14.61 19.49 3.56
N GLY A 217 15.73 20.08 3.10
CA GLY A 217 17.05 19.45 3.16
C GLY A 217 17.23 18.31 2.17
N ALA A 218 18.41 17.71 2.17
CA ALA A 218 18.73 16.54 1.34
C ALA A 218 18.17 15.26 1.96
N ALA A 219 18.00 14.23 1.13
CA ALA A 219 17.74 12.88 1.63
C ALA A 219 19.02 12.33 2.31
N ASP A 220 18.83 11.66 3.45
CA ASP A 220 19.92 11.01 4.17
C ASP A 220 20.16 9.61 3.60
N TRP A 221 21.10 9.52 2.67
CA TRP A 221 21.48 8.28 2.02
C TRP A 221 22.23 7.32 2.95
N SER A 222 22.90 7.85 3.97
CA SER A 222 23.59 7.01 4.96
C SER A 222 22.59 6.24 5.80
N ALA A 223 21.53 6.90 6.28
CA ALA A 223 20.46 6.27 7.01
C ALA A 223 19.67 5.24 6.14
N ILE A 224 19.50 5.53 4.84
CA ILE A 224 18.91 4.56 3.90
C ILE A 224 19.82 3.33 3.77
N ALA A 225 21.14 3.52 3.68
CA ALA A 225 22.09 2.41 3.57
C ALA A 225 22.07 1.50 4.81
N GLU A 226 21.94 2.07 6.03
CA GLU A 226 21.79 1.27 7.25
C GLU A 226 20.48 0.46 7.23
N ALA A 227 19.37 1.08 6.83
CA ALA A 227 18.11 0.34 6.65
C ALA A 227 18.23 -0.81 5.65
N ALA A 228 18.95 -0.60 4.55
CA ALA A 228 19.15 -1.62 3.53
C ALA A 228 20.00 -2.80 4.03
N LYS A 229 21.03 -2.55 4.85
CA LYS A 229 21.84 -3.62 5.46
C LYS A 229 21.00 -4.55 6.33
N LEU A 230 20.07 -3.99 7.13
CA LEU A 230 19.16 -4.78 8.00
C LEU A 230 18.23 -5.67 7.17
N ALA A 231 17.78 -5.21 6.01
CA ALA A 231 16.87 -5.96 5.15
C ALA A 231 17.56 -7.09 4.35
N HIS A 232 18.89 -7.08 4.25
CA HIS A 232 19.69 -8.08 3.51
C HIS A 232 20.37 -9.12 4.43
N GLY A 233 20.31 -8.95 5.74
CA GLY A 233 20.81 -9.91 6.74
C GLY A 233 19.78 -10.97 7.07
#